data_227ee4fa56627cd8752ede1c50a2ee8d
#
_entry.id   227ee4fa56627cd8752ede1c50a2ee8d
#
_cell.length_a   1.000
_cell.length_b   1.000
_cell.length_c   1.000
_cell.angle_alpha   90.00
_cell.angle_beta   90.00
_cell.angle_gamma   90.00
#
_symmetry.space_group_name_H-M   'P 1'
#
loop_
_entity.id
_entity.type
_entity.pdbx_description
1 polymer ?
#
loop_
_entity_poly.entity_id
_entity_poly.type
_entity_poly.pdbx_seq_one_letter_code
_entity_poly.pdbx_strand_id
1 'polypeptide(L)'
;ADNEALKKTMEVYKKLVDEGIIAEYTDWDQYIASMNDGKTAGVINGCWIMSSIQAAEDQSGKWAIVNMPKLDGVDGATNYANCGGASWAVSSNCKNTELAFDFLKSTFGSSVELYDDLLPNAGAIASYIPAAQSDVYNQASDFYGGQAVYKDIVGYAGSVPAFDCGAYYSDIRSALTDAITNVVQNNADIDGEMNNAQETLEFNIEN
;
A
#
# COMPACT_ATOMS: atom_id res chain seq x y z
N ALA A 1 14.11 12.39 -13.15
CA ALA A 1 13.45 12.92 -11.94
C ALA A 1 12.51 14.11 -12.18
N ASP A 2 12.42 14.62 -13.40
CA ASP A 2 11.49 15.72 -13.73
C ASP A 2 10.05 15.19 -13.87
N ASN A 3 9.43 14.87 -12.75
CA ASN A 3 8.08 14.33 -12.66
C ASN A 3 7.21 15.30 -11.85
N GLU A 4 6.38 16.09 -12.53
CA GLU A 4 5.52 17.11 -11.93
C GLU A 4 4.56 16.50 -10.88
N ALA A 5 3.99 15.31 -11.13
CA ALA A 5 3.10 14.67 -10.17
C ALA A 5 3.82 14.30 -8.87
N LEU A 6 5.07 13.80 -8.96
CA LEU A 6 5.88 13.47 -7.80
C LEU A 6 6.26 14.72 -7.00
N LYS A 7 6.73 15.77 -7.67
CA LYS A 7 7.07 17.06 -7.03
C LYS A 7 5.87 17.65 -6.29
N LYS A 8 4.70 17.67 -6.92
CA LYS A 8 3.45 18.13 -6.28
C LYS A 8 3.05 17.26 -5.10
N THR A 9 3.26 15.97 -5.18
CA THR A 9 3.01 15.05 -4.04
C THR A 9 3.94 15.37 -2.87
N MET A 10 5.23 15.64 -3.15
CA MET A 10 6.21 16.03 -2.14
C MET A 10 5.86 17.38 -1.49
N GLU A 11 5.42 18.36 -2.28
CA GLU A 11 4.94 19.66 -1.76
C GLU A 11 3.77 19.48 -0.78
N VAL A 12 2.77 18.67 -1.18
CA VAL A 12 1.60 18.39 -0.32
C VAL A 12 2.03 17.65 0.94
N TYR A 13 2.86 16.63 0.82
CA TYR A 13 3.34 15.85 1.97
C TYR A 13 4.13 16.73 2.94
N LYS A 14 5.09 17.51 2.42
CA LYS A 14 5.86 18.44 3.24
C LYS A 14 4.96 19.43 3.96
N LYS A 15 3.98 20.00 3.28
CA LYS A 15 3.02 20.92 3.90
C LYS A 15 2.26 20.28 5.05
N LEU A 16 1.80 19.02 4.88
CA LEU A 16 1.10 18.29 5.94
C LEU A 16 1.98 18.03 7.16
N VAL A 17 3.28 17.77 6.95
CA VAL A 17 4.26 17.62 8.03
C VAL A 17 4.53 18.96 8.72
N ASP A 18 4.78 20.03 7.98
CA ASP A 18 5.06 21.36 8.50
C ASP A 18 3.90 21.94 9.33
N GLU A 19 2.65 21.60 8.95
CA GLU A 19 1.44 21.99 9.67
C GLU A 19 1.12 21.05 10.86
N GLY A 20 1.93 20.02 11.10
CA GLY A 20 1.74 19.07 12.20
C GLY A 20 0.51 18.16 12.04
N ILE A 21 0.02 17.99 10.81
CA ILE A 21 -1.13 17.13 10.50
C ILE A 21 -0.71 15.66 10.43
N ILE A 22 0.50 15.39 9.92
CA ILE A 22 1.08 14.06 9.85
C ILE A 22 2.01 13.83 11.03
N ALA A 23 1.82 12.71 11.74
CA ALA A 23 2.71 12.22 12.77
C ALA A 23 3.64 11.14 12.18
N GLU A 24 4.94 11.27 12.46
CA GLU A 24 5.95 10.29 12.05
C GLU A 24 6.13 9.23 13.13
N TYR A 25 6.17 7.97 12.72
CA TYR A 25 6.50 6.82 13.55
C TYR A 25 7.59 6.00 12.87
N THR A 26 8.67 5.73 13.57
CA THR A 26 9.81 4.95 13.09
C THR A 26 9.73 3.48 13.47
N ASP A 27 8.82 3.15 14.37
CA ASP A 27 8.59 1.81 14.90
C ASP A 27 7.19 1.33 14.56
N TRP A 28 7.08 0.08 14.10
CA TRP A 28 5.83 -0.51 13.66
C TRP A 28 4.79 -0.61 14.79
N ASP A 29 5.22 -1.02 15.99
CA ASP A 29 4.30 -1.21 17.11
C ASP A 29 3.75 0.12 17.60
N GLN A 30 4.58 1.18 17.62
CA GLN A 30 4.14 2.54 17.93
C GLN A 30 3.18 3.09 16.88
N TYR A 31 3.42 2.78 15.60
CA TYR A 31 2.52 3.17 14.52
C TYR A 31 1.14 2.54 14.69
N ILE A 32 1.06 1.23 14.93
CA ILE A 32 -0.21 0.53 15.19
C ILE A 32 -0.86 1.04 16.48
N ALA A 33 -0.10 1.20 17.55
CA ALA A 33 -0.61 1.71 18.81
C ALA A 33 -1.23 3.11 18.66
N SER A 34 -0.67 3.97 17.81
CA SER A 34 -1.20 5.31 17.58
C SER A 34 -2.63 5.34 17.06
N MET A 35 -2.98 4.38 16.22
CA MET A 35 -4.34 4.18 15.70
C MET A 35 -5.24 3.58 16.77
N ASN A 36 -4.77 2.51 17.43
CA ASN A 36 -5.54 1.78 18.43
C ASN A 36 -5.81 2.61 19.69
N ASP A 37 -4.92 3.54 20.04
CA ASP A 37 -5.09 4.52 21.13
C ASP A 37 -5.92 5.74 20.71
N GLY A 38 -6.35 5.84 19.46
CA GLY A 38 -7.11 6.98 18.94
C GLY A 38 -6.30 8.28 18.81
N LYS A 39 -4.97 8.20 18.77
CA LYS A 39 -4.07 9.36 18.56
C LYS A 39 -3.99 9.75 17.08
N THR A 40 -4.16 8.78 16.20
CA THR A 40 -4.15 8.95 14.75
C THR A 40 -5.55 8.71 14.20
N ALA A 41 -6.16 9.74 13.60
CA ALA A 41 -7.54 9.71 13.12
C ALA A 41 -7.68 9.15 11.68
N GLY A 42 -6.59 8.99 10.96
CA GLY A 42 -6.58 8.47 9.60
C GLY A 42 -5.22 7.95 9.19
N VAL A 43 -5.22 7.00 8.26
CA VAL A 43 -4.01 6.38 7.75
C VAL A 43 -4.13 6.16 6.25
N ILE A 44 -3.05 6.44 5.51
CA ILE A 44 -2.92 6.10 4.10
C ILE A 44 -2.08 4.84 4.02
N ASN A 45 -2.74 3.71 3.69
CA ASN A 45 -2.04 2.42 3.66
C ASN A 45 -2.78 1.42 2.75
N GLY A 46 -2.22 0.24 2.56
CA GLY A 46 -2.91 -0.89 1.91
C GLY A 46 -3.97 -1.52 2.81
N CYS A 47 -4.88 -2.27 2.22
CA CYS A 47 -5.98 -2.94 2.94
C CYS A 47 -5.50 -3.90 4.06
N TRP A 48 -4.28 -4.38 3.97
CA TRP A 48 -3.67 -5.28 4.96
C TRP A 48 -3.52 -4.67 6.37
N ILE A 49 -3.58 -3.33 6.51
CA ILE A 49 -3.56 -2.66 7.82
C ILE A 49 -4.87 -2.83 8.60
N MET A 50 -5.95 -3.23 7.93
CA MET A 50 -7.28 -3.29 8.51
C MET A 50 -7.35 -4.22 9.73
N SER A 51 -6.70 -5.38 9.68
CA SER A 51 -6.68 -6.32 10.80
C SER A 51 -6.03 -5.72 12.05
N SER A 52 -4.98 -4.91 11.87
CA SER A 52 -4.32 -4.22 12.98
C SER A 52 -5.20 -3.11 13.59
N ILE A 53 -5.96 -2.40 12.77
CA ILE A 53 -6.92 -1.38 13.24
C ILE A 53 -8.10 -2.05 13.97
N GLN A 54 -8.60 -3.16 13.45
CA GLN A 54 -9.72 -3.90 14.03
C GLN A 54 -9.40 -4.54 15.40
N ALA A 55 -8.12 -4.66 15.76
CA ALA A 55 -7.72 -5.13 17.08
C ALA A 55 -8.20 -4.20 18.22
N ALA A 56 -8.50 -2.94 17.95
CA ALA A 56 -9.10 -2.00 18.89
C ALA A 56 -10.65 -2.11 18.82
N GLU A 57 -11.22 -3.13 19.44
CA GLU A 57 -12.66 -3.43 19.39
C GLU A 57 -13.56 -2.27 19.85
N ASP A 58 -13.08 -1.44 20.78
CA ASP A 58 -13.78 -0.24 21.29
C ASP A 58 -13.90 0.87 20.25
N GLN A 59 -13.20 0.76 19.13
CA GLN A 59 -13.31 1.68 17.98
C GLN A 59 -14.30 1.19 16.91
N SER A 60 -15.02 0.11 17.15
CA SER A 60 -16.05 -0.38 16.23
C SER A 60 -17.05 0.70 15.90
N GLY A 61 -17.38 0.85 14.63
CA GLY A 61 -18.27 1.88 14.10
C GLY A 61 -17.66 3.29 13.95
N LYS A 62 -16.37 3.48 14.31
CA LYS A 62 -15.72 4.79 14.24
C LYS A 62 -14.83 4.97 13.01
N TRP A 63 -14.58 3.90 12.25
CA TRP A 63 -13.73 3.91 11.07
C TRP A 63 -14.54 3.79 9.78
N ALA A 64 -14.02 4.36 8.72
CA ALA A 64 -14.52 4.17 7.36
C ALA A 64 -13.35 4.10 6.39
N ILE A 65 -13.52 3.40 5.28
CA ILE A 65 -12.55 3.35 4.19
C ILE A 65 -13.03 4.25 3.06
N VAL A 66 -12.16 5.10 2.58
CA VAL A 66 -12.39 5.97 1.43
C VAL A 66 -11.23 5.85 0.45
N ASN A 67 -11.47 6.19 -0.81
CA ASN A 67 -10.40 6.22 -1.78
C ASN A 67 -9.41 7.37 -1.49
N MET A 68 -8.19 7.26 -1.99
CA MET A 68 -7.18 8.29 -1.83
C MET A 68 -7.60 9.61 -2.50
N PRO A 69 -7.20 10.78 -1.94
CA PRO A 69 -7.32 12.04 -2.63
C PRO A 69 -6.52 12.02 -3.94
N LYS A 70 -6.97 12.81 -4.92
CA LYS A 70 -6.30 13.02 -6.20
C LYS A 70 -5.70 14.41 -6.24
N LEU A 71 -4.52 14.55 -6.83
CA LEU A 71 -3.97 15.85 -7.17
C LEU A 71 -4.77 16.50 -8.29
N ASP A 72 -5.34 17.67 -8.04
CA ASP A 72 -6.08 18.44 -9.05
C ASP A 72 -5.12 19.17 -9.98
N GLY A 73 -5.47 19.20 -11.29
CA GLY A 73 -4.73 19.96 -12.29
C GLY A 73 -3.36 19.39 -12.66
N VAL A 74 -3.04 18.17 -12.21
CA VAL A 74 -1.80 17.46 -12.57
C VAL A 74 -2.12 16.36 -13.56
N ASP A 75 -1.49 16.42 -14.74
CA ASP A 75 -1.71 15.41 -15.78
C ASP A 75 -1.16 14.05 -15.33
N GLY A 76 -1.89 12.99 -15.65
CA GLY A 76 -1.55 11.63 -15.23
C GLY A 76 -1.77 11.31 -13.73
N ALA A 77 -2.18 12.28 -12.89
CA ALA A 77 -2.48 12.01 -11.50
C ALA A 77 -3.68 11.05 -11.37
N THR A 78 -3.56 10.11 -10.45
CA THR A 78 -4.61 9.15 -10.12
C THR A 78 -4.80 9.06 -8.60
N ASN A 79 -6.00 8.66 -8.19
CA ASN A 79 -6.30 8.33 -6.79
C ASN A 79 -6.37 6.82 -6.55
N TYR A 80 -5.85 6.04 -7.47
CA TYR A 80 -5.77 4.58 -7.38
C TYR A 80 -4.31 4.13 -7.36
N ALA A 81 -3.92 3.45 -6.30
CA ALA A 81 -2.60 2.89 -6.14
C ALA A 81 -2.67 1.58 -5.35
N ASN A 82 -1.72 0.70 -5.55
CA ASN A 82 -1.49 -0.41 -4.64
C ASN A 82 -0.44 -0.04 -3.60
N CYS A 83 -0.52 -0.66 -2.44
CA CYS A 83 0.50 -0.57 -1.41
C CYS A 83 0.88 -1.98 -0.98
N GLY A 84 1.87 -2.53 -1.64
CA GLY A 84 2.32 -3.89 -1.45
C GLY A 84 1.75 -4.86 -2.47
N GLY A 85 1.90 -6.11 -2.16
CA GLY A 85 1.58 -7.28 -2.97
C GLY A 85 2.62 -8.35 -2.68
N ALA A 86 2.23 -9.61 -2.79
CA ALA A 86 3.13 -10.71 -2.55
C ALA A 86 2.93 -11.80 -3.60
N SER A 87 4.01 -12.52 -3.88
CA SER A 87 3.98 -13.68 -4.75
C SER A 87 4.62 -14.88 -4.05
N TRP A 88 4.23 -16.06 -4.46
CA TRP A 88 4.84 -17.30 -4.02
C TRP A 88 5.86 -17.75 -5.04
N ALA A 89 7.00 -18.24 -4.55
CA ALA A 89 8.02 -18.83 -5.39
C ALA A 89 8.49 -20.17 -4.79
N VAL A 90 8.79 -21.12 -5.66
CA VAL A 90 9.41 -22.40 -5.26
C VAL A 90 10.91 -22.26 -5.45
N SER A 91 11.67 -22.44 -4.36
CA SER A 91 13.13 -22.37 -4.39
C SER A 91 13.74 -23.42 -5.32
N SER A 92 14.82 -23.08 -6.02
CA SER A 92 15.62 -24.04 -6.81
C SER A 92 16.17 -25.21 -5.99
N ASN A 93 16.30 -25.03 -4.67
CA ASN A 93 16.75 -26.07 -3.74
C ASN A 93 15.62 -27.00 -3.26
N CYS A 94 14.38 -26.77 -3.70
CA CYS A 94 13.26 -27.60 -3.34
C CYS A 94 13.42 -29.00 -3.92
N LYS A 95 13.36 -30.02 -3.04
CA LYS A 95 13.55 -31.42 -3.45
C LYS A 95 12.32 -32.04 -4.15
N ASN A 96 11.19 -31.42 -3.98
CA ASN A 96 9.93 -31.88 -4.62
C ASN A 96 9.17 -30.64 -5.15
N THR A 97 9.66 -30.11 -6.25
CA THR A 97 9.09 -28.91 -6.89
C THR A 97 7.68 -29.17 -7.42
N GLU A 98 7.39 -30.37 -7.92
CA GLU A 98 6.07 -30.75 -8.42
C GLU A 98 5.01 -30.66 -7.31
N LEU A 99 5.26 -31.28 -6.16
CA LEU A 99 4.35 -31.23 -5.02
C LEU A 99 4.17 -29.79 -4.50
N ALA A 100 5.25 -28.99 -4.48
CA ALA A 100 5.18 -27.60 -4.06
C ALA A 100 4.31 -26.76 -5.01
N PHE A 101 4.44 -26.96 -6.32
CA PHE A 101 3.58 -26.29 -7.31
C PHE A 101 2.13 -26.77 -7.23
N ASP A 102 1.89 -28.07 -7.04
CA ASP A 102 0.53 -28.62 -6.88
C ASP A 102 -0.14 -28.05 -5.63
N PHE A 103 0.59 -27.89 -4.53
CA PHE A 103 0.10 -27.22 -3.32
C PHE A 103 -0.28 -25.76 -3.61
N LEU A 104 0.60 -24.96 -4.21
CA LEU A 104 0.32 -23.58 -4.52
C LEU A 104 -0.85 -23.42 -5.50
N LYS A 105 -0.93 -24.29 -6.49
CA LYS A 105 -2.01 -24.30 -7.47
C LYS A 105 -3.35 -24.67 -6.85
N SER A 106 -3.39 -25.70 -6.01
CA SER A 106 -4.63 -26.17 -5.38
C SER A 106 -5.13 -25.25 -4.28
N THR A 107 -4.26 -24.41 -3.70
CA THR A 107 -4.59 -23.41 -2.68
C THR A 107 -4.78 -22.05 -3.32
N PHE A 108 -3.72 -21.25 -3.40
CA PHE A 108 -3.74 -19.84 -3.85
C PHE A 108 -4.14 -19.65 -5.30
N GLY A 109 -3.93 -20.66 -6.15
CA GLY A 109 -4.27 -20.59 -7.57
C GLY A 109 -5.69 -21.02 -7.94
N SER A 110 -6.46 -21.64 -7.02
CA SER A 110 -7.77 -22.19 -7.38
C SER A 110 -8.82 -22.30 -6.27
N SER A 111 -8.45 -22.09 -4.99
CA SER A 111 -9.39 -22.26 -3.89
C SER A 111 -10.11 -20.96 -3.54
N VAL A 112 -11.39 -20.86 -3.87
CA VAL A 112 -12.26 -19.76 -3.41
C VAL A 112 -12.46 -19.84 -1.90
N GLU A 113 -12.68 -21.05 -1.36
CA GLU A 113 -12.88 -21.30 0.06
C GLU A 113 -11.71 -20.79 0.92
N LEU A 114 -10.46 -21.02 0.47
CA LEU A 114 -9.29 -20.49 1.16
C LEU A 114 -9.32 -18.96 1.25
N TYR A 115 -9.68 -18.29 0.17
CA TYR A 115 -9.74 -16.83 0.18
C TYR A 115 -10.92 -16.27 0.97
N ASP A 116 -12.04 -16.99 1.02
CA ASP A 116 -13.18 -16.65 1.86
C ASP A 116 -12.82 -16.68 3.35
N ASP A 117 -11.94 -17.62 3.75
CA ASP A 117 -11.40 -17.68 5.10
C ASP A 117 -10.31 -16.62 5.36
N LEU A 118 -9.43 -16.38 4.39
CA LEU A 118 -8.31 -15.43 4.55
C LEU A 118 -8.78 -13.98 4.60
N LEU A 119 -9.85 -13.63 3.90
CA LEU A 119 -10.32 -12.25 3.81
C LEU A 119 -10.68 -11.67 5.19
N PRO A 120 -11.59 -12.25 5.97
CA PRO A 120 -11.96 -11.72 7.28
C PRO A 120 -10.85 -11.86 8.34
N ASN A 121 -10.01 -12.91 8.24
CA ASN A 121 -9.03 -13.25 9.27
C ASN A 121 -7.67 -12.57 9.07
N ALA A 122 -7.31 -12.28 7.83
CA ALA A 122 -6.00 -11.71 7.49
C ALA A 122 -6.07 -10.46 6.59
N GLY A 123 -7.25 -10.03 6.18
CA GLY A 123 -7.42 -8.89 5.25
C GLY A 123 -6.79 -9.15 3.88
N ALA A 124 -6.59 -10.42 3.49
CA ALA A 124 -5.91 -10.79 2.26
C ALA A 124 -6.88 -10.74 1.07
N ILE A 125 -6.68 -9.77 0.19
CA ILE A 125 -7.43 -9.67 -1.07
C ILE A 125 -6.91 -10.70 -2.07
N ALA A 126 -7.82 -11.47 -2.66
CA ALA A 126 -7.47 -12.50 -3.64
C ALA A 126 -6.96 -11.90 -4.95
N SER A 127 -5.80 -12.41 -5.42
CA SER A 127 -5.37 -12.23 -6.80
C SER A 127 -6.05 -13.22 -7.76
N TYR A 128 -6.64 -14.27 -7.22
CA TYR A 128 -7.44 -15.24 -7.96
C TYR A 128 -8.82 -14.65 -8.25
N ILE A 129 -9.07 -14.23 -9.50
CA ILE A 129 -10.26 -13.47 -9.91
C ILE A 129 -11.59 -14.13 -9.49
N PRO A 130 -11.80 -15.47 -9.63
CA PRO A 130 -13.04 -16.07 -9.17
C PRO A 130 -13.31 -15.90 -7.66
N ALA A 131 -12.27 -15.89 -6.83
CA ALA A 131 -12.45 -15.66 -5.40
C ALA A 131 -12.88 -14.21 -5.10
N ALA A 132 -12.39 -13.23 -5.84
CA ALA A 132 -12.79 -11.83 -5.68
C ALA A 132 -14.28 -11.57 -6.03
N GLN A 133 -14.97 -12.55 -6.59
CA GLN A 133 -16.42 -12.49 -6.89
C GLN A 133 -17.27 -13.20 -5.83
N SER A 134 -16.67 -13.72 -4.78
CA SER A 134 -17.39 -14.40 -3.70
C SER A 134 -18.27 -13.43 -2.90
N ASP A 135 -19.36 -13.93 -2.37
CA ASP A 135 -20.31 -13.16 -1.56
C ASP A 135 -19.67 -12.57 -0.28
N VAL A 136 -18.59 -13.13 0.22
CA VAL A 136 -17.88 -12.62 1.39
C VAL A 136 -17.40 -11.17 1.17
N TYR A 137 -17.06 -10.79 -0.06
CA TYR A 137 -16.65 -9.42 -0.40
C TYR A 137 -17.80 -8.40 -0.30
N ASN A 138 -19.06 -8.86 -0.36
CA ASN A 138 -20.22 -7.99 -0.27
C ASN A 138 -20.72 -7.79 1.16
N GLN A 139 -20.11 -8.44 2.14
CA GLN A 139 -20.54 -8.36 3.54
C GLN A 139 -20.26 -6.99 4.13
N ALA A 140 -21.24 -6.45 4.84
CA ALA A 140 -21.09 -5.24 5.63
C ALA A 140 -20.25 -5.55 6.88
N SER A 141 -19.38 -4.62 7.26
CA SER A 141 -18.57 -4.73 8.46
C SER A 141 -19.07 -3.76 9.53
N ASP A 142 -19.48 -4.29 10.67
CA ASP A 142 -19.90 -3.46 11.82
C ASP A 142 -18.77 -2.57 12.33
N PHE A 143 -17.53 -3.04 12.25
CA PHE A 143 -16.36 -2.25 12.62
C PHE A 143 -16.25 -0.96 11.79
N TYR A 144 -16.63 -1.03 10.52
CA TYR A 144 -16.63 0.11 9.59
C TYR A 144 -18.02 0.73 9.42
N GLY A 145 -18.84 0.71 10.46
CA GLY A 145 -20.15 1.37 10.46
C GLY A 145 -21.16 0.82 9.45
N GLY A 146 -21.03 -0.46 9.09
CA GLY A 146 -21.90 -1.11 8.10
C GLY A 146 -21.40 -1.00 6.65
N GLN A 147 -20.22 -0.44 6.40
CA GLN A 147 -19.64 -0.36 5.06
C GLN A 147 -19.20 -1.76 4.56
N ALA A 148 -19.48 -2.06 3.29
CA ALA A 148 -18.97 -3.25 2.60
C ALA A 148 -17.54 -2.98 2.09
N VAL A 149 -16.59 -2.84 3.00
CA VAL A 149 -15.24 -2.34 2.73
C VAL A 149 -14.48 -3.13 1.67
N TYR A 150 -14.61 -4.44 1.69
CA TYR A 150 -13.90 -5.30 0.72
C TYR A 150 -14.44 -5.14 -0.69
N LYS A 151 -15.75 -4.92 -0.85
CA LYS A 151 -16.36 -4.59 -2.13
C LYS A 151 -15.82 -3.30 -2.71
N ASP A 152 -15.69 -2.27 -1.86
CA ASP A 152 -15.17 -0.98 -2.28
C ASP A 152 -13.69 -1.10 -2.69
N ILE A 153 -12.85 -1.80 -1.90
CA ILE A 153 -11.44 -2.03 -2.20
C ILE A 153 -11.25 -2.80 -3.51
N VAL A 154 -12.02 -3.87 -3.74
CA VAL A 154 -11.96 -4.63 -5.01
C VAL A 154 -12.40 -3.76 -6.18
N GLY A 155 -13.41 -2.90 -5.98
CA GLY A 155 -13.84 -1.92 -6.98
C GLY A 155 -12.71 -0.94 -7.35
N TYR A 156 -11.91 -0.50 -6.38
CA TYR A 156 -10.75 0.37 -6.63
C TYR A 156 -9.61 -0.39 -7.33
N ALA A 157 -9.37 -1.64 -6.97
CA ALA A 157 -8.28 -2.46 -7.51
C ALA A 157 -8.30 -2.55 -9.04
N GLY A 158 -9.50 -2.61 -9.65
CA GLY A 158 -9.68 -2.63 -11.11
C GLY A 158 -9.23 -1.35 -11.81
N SER A 159 -9.05 -0.25 -11.09
CA SER A 159 -8.63 1.06 -11.62
C SER A 159 -7.17 1.40 -11.31
N VAL A 160 -6.45 0.54 -10.60
CA VAL A 160 -5.02 0.74 -10.31
C VAL A 160 -4.22 0.61 -11.60
N PRO A 161 -3.39 1.61 -11.96
CA PRO A 161 -2.55 1.52 -13.14
C PRO A 161 -1.58 0.34 -13.06
N ALA A 162 -1.33 -0.31 -14.20
CA ALA A 162 -0.28 -1.30 -14.29
C ALA A 162 1.08 -0.65 -14.00
N PHE A 163 1.89 -1.31 -13.19
CA PHE A 163 3.20 -0.83 -12.80
C PHE A 163 4.24 -1.92 -13.06
N ASP A 164 5.25 -1.55 -13.85
CA ASP A 164 6.42 -2.39 -14.07
C ASP A 164 7.55 -1.92 -13.14
N CYS A 165 7.92 -2.76 -12.19
CA CYS A 165 8.99 -2.46 -11.24
C CYS A 165 10.36 -2.30 -11.90
N GLY A 166 10.60 -2.99 -13.02
CA GLY A 166 11.92 -3.00 -13.67
C GLY A 166 13.03 -3.57 -12.80
N ALA A 167 14.26 -3.60 -13.34
CA ALA A 167 15.42 -4.15 -12.65
C ALA A 167 15.93 -3.24 -11.52
N TYR A 168 15.74 -1.94 -11.64
CA TYR A 168 16.28 -0.91 -10.73
C TYR A 168 15.27 -0.37 -9.72
N TYR A 169 14.17 -1.09 -9.49
CA TYR A 169 13.12 -0.64 -8.57
C TYR A 169 13.64 -0.32 -7.16
N SER A 170 14.53 -1.16 -6.64
CA SER A 170 15.11 -0.97 -5.29
C SER A 170 15.95 0.30 -5.21
N ASP A 171 16.74 0.58 -6.25
CA ASP A 171 17.59 1.76 -6.32
C ASP A 171 16.76 3.03 -6.45
N ILE A 172 15.71 3.01 -7.29
CA ILE A 172 14.74 4.10 -7.43
C ILE A 172 14.08 4.40 -6.09
N ARG A 173 13.60 3.36 -5.42
CA ARG A 173 12.95 3.51 -4.11
C ARG A 173 13.89 4.10 -3.08
N SER A 174 15.15 3.65 -3.03
CA SER A 174 16.15 4.17 -2.10
C SER A 174 16.43 5.65 -2.35
N ALA A 175 16.76 6.02 -3.59
CA ALA A 175 17.07 7.40 -3.96
C ALA A 175 15.89 8.36 -3.67
N LEU A 176 14.65 7.93 -3.96
CA LEU A 176 13.47 8.72 -3.65
C LEU A 176 13.19 8.82 -2.15
N THR A 177 13.47 7.78 -1.38
CA THR A 177 13.33 7.81 0.10
C THR A 177 14.28 8.83 0.70
N ASP A 178 15.54 8.86 0.24
CA ASP A 178 16.52 9.83 0.70
C ASP A 178 16.12 11.26 0.32
N ALA A 179 15.68 11.49 -0.92
CA ALA A 179 15.20 12.80 -1.37
C ALA A 179 13.99 13.28 -0.54
N ILE A 180 12.99 12.43 -0.32
CA ILE A 180 11.83 12.77 0.52
C ILE A 180 12.26 13.10 1.94
N THR A 181 13.14 12.31 2.52
CA THR A 181 13.67 12.54 3.87
C THR A 181 14.36 13.90 3.97
N ASN A 182 15.21 14.24 3.01
CA ASN A 182 15.90 15.52 3.00
C ASN A 182 14.94 16.70 2.85
N VAL A 183 13.96 16.59 1.99
CA VAL A 183 12.93 17.64 1.79
C VAL A 183 12.11 17.83 3.07
N VAL A 184 11.67 16.74 3.69
CA VAL A 184 10.73 16.79 4.83
C VAL A 184 11.44 17.13 6.14
N GLN A 185 12.57 16.48 6.44
CA GLN A 185 13.25 16.62 7.73
C GLN A 185 14.31 17.73 7.72
N ASN A 186 14.98 17.97 6.57
CA ASN A 186 16.07 18.91 6.47
C ASN A 186 15.70 20.19 5.74
N ASN A 187 14.45 20.36 5.32
CA ASN A 187 13.97 21.50 4.52
C ASN A 187 14.79 21.72 3.22
N ALA A 188 15.28 20.65 2.61
CA ALA A 188 16.00 20.73 1.35
C ALA A 188 15.04 21.15 0.20
N ASP A 189 15.63 21.72 -0.85
CA ASP A 189 14.90 22.11 -2.05
C ASP A 189 14.42 20.89 -2.84
N ILE A 190 13.14 20.85 -3.21
CA ILE A 190 12.53 19.70 -3.91
C ILE A 190 13.22 19.44 -5.25
N ASP A 191 13.44 20.48 -6.05
CA ASP A 191 14.06 20.33 -7.36
C ASP A 191 15.51 19.86 -7.25
N GLY A 192 16.25 20.40 -6.26
CA GLY A 192 17.60 19.96 -5.95
C GLY A 192 17.67 18.48 -5.56
N GLU A 193 16.81 18.04 -4.66
CA GLU A 193 16.79 16.64 -4.20
C GLU A 193 16.31 15.67 -5.31
N MET A 194 15.38 16.09 -6.16
CA MET A 194 14.98 15.27 -7.30
C MET A 194 16.11 15.13 -8.34
N ASN A 195 16.91 16.17 -8.55
CA ASN A 195 18.08 16.09 -9.42
C ASN A 195 19.16 15.18 -8.81
N ASN A 196 19.44 15.31 -7.50
CA ASN A 196 20.37 14.43 -6.78
C ASN A 196 19.96 12.95 -6.88
N ALA A 197 18.66 12.67 -6.72
CA ALA A 197 18.12 11.33 -6.88
C ALA A 197 18.34 10.81 -8.30
N GLN A 198 18.12 11.63 -9.32
CA GLN A 198 18.36 11.25 -10.71
C GLN A 198 19.84 10.93 -10.98
N GLU A 199 20.76 11.80 -10.53
CA GLU A 199 22.20 11.59 -10.70
C GLU A 199 22.68 10.31 -10.00
N THR A 200 22.17 10.03 -8.78
CA THR A 200 22.46 8.80 -8.05
C THR A 200 22.00 7.56 -8.81
N LEU A 201 20.80 7.61 -9.39
CA LEU A 201 20.26 6.51 -10.17
C LEU A 201 21.06 6.27 -11.45
N GLU A 202 21.42 7.31 -12.18
CA GLU A 202 22.25 7.21 -13.38
C GLU A 202 23.60 6.57 -13.06
N PHE A 203 24.23 7.01 -11.99
CA PHE A 203 25.50 6.41 -11.53
C PHE A 203 25.37 4.92 -11.19
N ASN A 204 24.29 4.51 -10.50
CA ASN A 204 24.07 3.12 -10.12
C ASN A 204 23.72 2.20 -11.30
N ILE A 205 23.10 2.77 -12.35
CA ILE A 205 22.75 2.02 -13.56
C ILE A 205 23.95 1.79 -14.48
N GLU A 206 24.90 2.74 -14.50
CA GLU A 206 26.07 2.69 -15.37
C GLU A 206 27.22 1.83 -14.81
N ASN A 207 27.21 1.50 -13.52
CA ASN A 207 28.26 0.74 -12.81
C ASN A 207 27.75 -0.55 -12.19
#